data_af9359e0351fc337bcc50ac50a2602ea
#
_entry.id   af9359e0351fc337bcc50ac50a2602ea
#
_cell.length_a   1.000
_cell.length_b   1.000
_cell.length_c   1.000
_cell.angle_alpha   90.00
_cell.angle_beta   90.00
_cell.angle_gamma   90.00
#
_symmetry.space_group_name_H-M   'P 1'
#
loop_
_entity.id
_entity.type
_entity.pdbx_description
1 polymer ?
#
loop_
_entity_poly.entity_id
_entity_poly.type
_entity_poly.pdbx_seq_one_letter_code
_entity_poly.pdbx_strand_id
1 'polypeptide(L)'
;MKFCKDVGTGNVKVHLDCFHMIREEKSFSGAVKTCGKEYLGYVHVNENDRGIPGTGLVPFKEFFQALDEIGYDGPLVIESFDPSFEELAGNCAIWRNFADTGEELAIEGLKNLKAIADAM
;
A
#
# COMPACT_ATOMS: atom_id res chain seq x y z
N MET A 1 9.48 13.85 -1.27
CA MET A 1 10.35 14.22 -2.41
C MET A 1 11.46 15.20 -2.05
N LYS A 2 11.15 16.40 -1.50
CA LYS A 2 12.19 17.39 -1.17
C LYS A 2 13.29 16.81 -0.27
N PHE A 3 12.92 16.11 0.81
CA PHE A 3 13.88 15.48 1.72
C PHE A 3 14.87 14.54 1.02
N CYS A 4 14.37 13.64 0.15
CA CYS A 4 15.23 12.71 -0.61
C CYS A 4 16.23 13.45 -1.50
N LYS A 5 15.78 14.53 -2.16
CA LYS A 5 16.64 15.38 -3.01
C LYS A 5 17.68 16.12 -2.19
N ASP A 6 17.30 16.67 -1.05
CA ASP A 6 18.20 17.44 -0.18
C ASP A 6 19.31 16.55 0.42
N VAL A 7 18.99 15.28 0.76
CA VAL A 7 20.01 14.30 1.19
C VAL A 7 20.99 13.97 0.07
N GLY A 8 20.52 13.83 -1.17
CA GLY A 8 21.35 13.76 -2.37
C GLY A 8 22.22 12.50 -2.52
N THR A 9 22.10 11.51 -1.64
CA THR A 9 22.93 10.28 -1.67
C THR A 9 22.38 9.19 -2.58
N GLY A 10 21.15 9.35 -3.09
CA GLY A 10 20.47 8.39 -3.96
C GLY A 10 19.92 7.14 -3.25
N ASN A 11 20.28 6.91 -1.98
CA ASN A 11 19.83 5.75 -1.20
C ASN A 11 18.65 6.04 -0.25
N VAL A 12 18.23 7.31 -0.13
CA VAL A 12 17.03 7.70 0.59
C VAL A 12 15.88 7.75 -0.40
N LYS A 13 14.86 6.93 -0.18
CA LYS A 13 13.71 6.75 -1.06
C LYS A 13 12.40 7.05 -0.34
N VAL A 14 11.35 7.21 -1.12
CA VAL A 14 9.99 7.33 -0.63
C VAL A 14 9.41 5.92 -0.44
N HIS A 15 8.72 5.71 0.66
CA HIS A 15 7.83 4.59 0.88
C HIS A 15 6.38 5.10 0.73
N LEU A 16 5.64 4.57 -0.22
CA LEU A 16 4.21 4.80 -0.37
C LEU A 16 3.42 3.70 0.32
N ASP A 17 2.44 4.11 1.10
CA ASP A 17 1.57 3.23 1.87
C ASP A 17 0.11 3.60 1.61
N CYS A 18 -0.68 2.66 1.07
CA CYS A 18 -2.04 2.93 0.63
C CYS A 18 -2.98 3.39 1.75
N PHE A 19 -2.79 2.89 2.98
CA PHE A 19 -3.57 3.34 4.14
C PHE A 19 -3.33 4.81 4.48
N HIS A 20 -2.09 5.30 4.34
CA HIS A 20 -1.78 6.71 4.53
C HIS A 20 -2.20 7.54 3.31
N MET A 21 -1.97 7.05 2.11
CA MET A 21 -2.31 7.74 0.86
C MET A 21 -3.79 8.06 0.75
N ILE A 22 -4.69 7.16 1.19
CA ILE A 22 -6.15 7.40 1.11
C ILE A 22 -6.61 8.63 1.91
N ARG A 23 -5.81 9.10 2.85
CA ARG A 23 -6.08 10.29 3.67
C ARG A 23 -5.35 11.52 3.18
N GLU A 24 -4.10 11.36 2.72
CA GLU A 24 -3.17 12.46 2.47
C GLU A 24 -3.15 12.86 0.99
N GLU A 25 -3.35 11.92 0.06
CA GLU A 25 -3.17 12.16 -1.36
C GLU A 25 -4.50 12.49 -2.06
N LYS A 26 -4.46 13.44 -2.98
CA LYS A 26 -5.60 13.78 -3.84
C LYS A 26 -5.75 12.82 -5.02
N SER A 27 -4.68 12.13 -5.39
CA SER A 27 -4.62 11.17 -6.48
C SER A 27 -3.50 10.18 -6.23
N PHE A 28 -3.80 8.89 -6.26
CA PHE A 28 -2.82 7.82 -6.14
C PHE A 28 -1.84 7.85 -7.31
N SER A 29 -2.37 7.97 -8.53
CA SER A 29 -1.55 8.11 -9.73
C SER A 29 -0.64 9.35 -9.66
N GLY A 30 -1.15 10.48 -9.16
CA GLY A 30 -0.37 11.71 -8.99
C GLY A 30 0.79 11.54 -8.01
N ALA A 31 0.56 10.88 -6.87
CA ALA A 31 1.60 10.60 -5.88
C ALA A 31 2.71 9.70 -6.45
N VAL A 32 2.33 8.60 -7.11
CA VAL A 32 3.27 7.68 -7.78
C VAL A 32 4.12 8.41 -8.83
N LYS A 33 3.49 9.17 -9.72
CA LYS A 33 4.18 9.92 -10.78
C LYS A 33 5.10 11.01 -10.21
N THR A 34 4.72 11.62 -9.09
CA THR A 34 5.59 12.60 -8.40
C THR A 34 6.87 11.97 -7.87
N CYS A 35 6.79 10.74 -7.35
CA CYS A 35 7.97 9.99 -6.91
C CYS A 35 8.81 9.54 -8.12
N GLY A 36 8.16 9.00 -9.15
CA GLY A 36 8.84 8.35 -10.26
C GLY A 36 9.63 7.11 -9.81
N LYS A 37 10.15 6.34 -10.76
CA LYS A 37 10.99 5.16 -10.46
C LYS A 37 12.23 5.50 -9.63
N GLU A 38 12.81 6.68 -9.84
CA GLU A 38 14.04 7.09 -9.19
C GLU A 38 13.90 7.19 -7.66
N TYR A 39 12.77 7.73 -7.17
CA TYR A 39 12.59 7.99 -5.75
C TYR A 39 11.66 7.02 -5.03
N LEU A 40 10.86 6.22 -5.74
CA LEU A 40 10.00 5.23 -5.12
C LEU A 40 10.83 3.97 -4.79
N GLY A 41 10.97 3.68 -3.50
CA GLY A 41 11.79 2.57 -3.02
C GLY A 41 11.00 1.40 -2.44
N TYR A 42 9.80 1.66 -1.93
CA TYR A 42 9.00 0.63 -1.26
C TYR A 42 7.51 0.97 -1.31
N VAL A 43 6.66 -0.05 -1.32
CA VAL A 43 5.22 0.13 -1.39
C VAL A 43 4.50 -0.84 -0.45
N HIS A 44 3.62 -0.30 0.40
CA HIS A 44 2.61 -1.08 1.11
C HIS A 44 1.27 -1.04 0.37
N VAL A 45 0.75 -2.22 0.04
CA VAL A 45 -0.54 -2.44 -0.66
C VAL A 45 -1.61 -2.89 0.33
N ASN A 46 -1.77 -2.11 1.39
CA ASN A 46 -2.77 -2.34 2.42
C ASN A 46 -4.09 -1.60 2.12
N GLU A 47 -5.16 -2.04 2.73
CA GLU A 47 -6.47 -1.40 2.57
C GLU A 47 -6.60 -0.17 3.48
N ASN A 48 -7.62 0.66 3.22
CA ASN A 48 -7.91 1.88 3.98
C ASN A 48 -8.22 1.64 5.47
N ASP A 49 -8.60 0.44 5.83
CA ASP A 49 -8.87 0.01 7.21
C ASP A 49 -7.86 -1.06 7.69
N ARG A 50 -6.83 -1.35 6.89
CA ARG A 50 -5.86 -2.43 7.12
C ARG A 50 -6.46 -3.84 7.15
N GLY A 51 -7.65 -3.99 6.59
CA GLY A 51 -8.28 -5.27 6.33
C GLY A 51 -7.72 -5.97 5.08
N ILE A 52 -8.50 -6.89 4.52
CA ILE A 52 -8.13 -7.64 3.31
C ILE A 52 -8.01 -6.69 2.12
N PRO A 53 -6.85 -6.54 1.49
CA PRO A 53 -6.68 -5.70 0.31
C PRO A 53 -7.69 -6.03 -0.80
N GLY A 54 -8.26 -4.98 -1.40
CA GLY A 54 -9.25 -5.11 -2.46
C GLY A 54 -10.72 -5.20 -1.97
N THR A 55 -10.96 -5.11 -0.66
CA THR A 55 -12.32 -5.13 -0.09
C THR A 55 -12.83 -3.76 0.36
N GLY A 56 -12.02 -2.73 0.27
CA GLY A 56 -12.33 -1.39 0.77
C GLY A 56 -12.31 -0.30 -0.30
N LEU A 57 -11.66 0.81 0.02
CA LEU A 57 -11.75 2.06 -0.76
C LEU A 57 -10.50 2.36 -1.58
N VAL A 58 -9.41 1.60 -1.40
CA VAL A 58 -8.15 1.87 -2.09
C VAL A 58 -8.30 1.61 -3.59
N PRO A 59 -7.99 2.58 -4.47
CA PRO A 59 -8.13 2.43 -5.91
C PRO A 59 -6.96 1.65 -6.51
N PHE A 60 -6.81 0.38 -6.14
CA PHE A 60 -5.66 -0.46 -6.52
C PHE A 60 -5.42 -0.52 -8.03
N LYS A 61 -6.48 -0.54 -8.84
CA LYS A 61 -6.31 -0.54 -10.30
C LYS A 61 -5.59 0.72 -10.79
N GLU A 62 -6.04 1.91 -10.37
CA GLU A 62 -5.37 3.19 -10.70
C GLU A 62 -3.93 3.20 -10.18
N PHE A 63 -3.73 2.69 -8.95
CA PHE A 63 -2.43 2.66 -8.31
C PHE A 63 -1.44 1.76 -9.06
N PHE A 64 -1.84 0.53 -9.40
CA PHE A 64 -1.00 -0.41 -10.13
C PHE A 64 -0.69 0.07 -11.55
N GLN A 65 -1.67 0.65 -12.25
CA GLN A 65 -1.43 1.28 -13.54
C GLN A 65 -0.36 2.37 -13.45
N ALA A 66 -0.42 3.20 -12.42
CA ALA A 66 0.59 4.26 -12.23
C ALA A 66 1.97 3.71 -11.89
N LEU A 67 2.06 2.62 -11.11
CA LEU A 67 3.33 1.92 -10.84
C LEU A 67 3.94 1.34 -12.10
N ASP A 68 3.12 0.71 -12.95
CA ASP A 68 3.54 0.19 -14.25
C ASP A 68 4.02 1.32 -15.18
N GLU A 69 3.27 2.41 -15.28
CA GLU A 69 3.64 3.58 -16.10
C GLU A 69 5.00 4.18 -15.74
N ILE A 70 5.40 4.18 -14.46
CA ILE A 70 6.73 4.64 -14.04
C ILE A 70 7.79 3.55 -14.11
N GLY A 71 7.42 2.31 -14.45
CA GLY A 71 8.32 1.15 -14.50
C GLY A 71 8.81 0.73 -13.12
N TYR A 72 7.98 0.82 -12.08
CA TYR A 72 8.32 0.35 -10.74
C TYR A 72 8.44 -1.17 -10.72
N ASP A 73 9.58 -1.69 -10.26
CA ASP A 73 9.91 -3.12 -10.21
C ASP A 73 10.27 -3.59 -8.78
N GLY A 74 9.98 -2.76 -7.77
CA GLY A 74 10.21 -3.07 -6.37
C GLY A 74 9.10 -3.92 -5.74
N PRO A 75 9.24 -4.24 -4.45
CA PRO A 75 8.26 -5.06 -3.74
C PRO A 75 6.93 -4.33 -3.50
N LEU A 76 5.84 -5.09 -3.59
CA LEU A 76 4.51 -4.73 -3.13
C LEU A 76 4.17 -5.59 -1.91
N VAL A 77 4.07 -4.99 -0.74
CA VAL A 77 3.95 -5.72 0.53
C VAL A 77 2.62 -5.40 1.20
N ILE A 78 1.88 -6.43 1.61
CA ILE A 78 0.69 -6.27 2.43
C ILE A 78 1.13 -5.95 3.86
N GLU A 79 0.70 -4.81 4.38
CA GLU A 79 0.80 -4.49 5.80
C GLU A 79 -0.61 -4.53 6.41
N SER A 80 -0.87 -5.51 7.24
CA SER A 80 -2.13 -5.67 7.95
C SER A 80 -1.84 -6.19 9.35
N PHE A 81 -2.77 -5.95 10.26
CA PHE A 81 -2.58 -6.34 11.66
C PHE A 81 -3.63 -7.37 12.05
N ASP A 82 -3.16 -8.46 12.65
CA ASP A 82 -4.02 -9.48 13.22
C ASP A 82 -4.75 -8.89 14.45
N PRO A 83 -6.09 -8.84 14.44
CA PRO A 83 -6.86 -8.28 15.55
C PRO A 83 -6.75 -9.09 16.85
N SER A 84 -6.19 -10.30 16.83
CA SER A 84 -5.90 -11.07 18.06
C SER A 84 -4.85 -10.41 18.95
N PHE A 85 -4.04 -9.50 18.40
CA PHE A 85 -3.15 -8.64 19.18
C PHE A 85 -3.89 -7.37 19.61
N GLU A 86 -4.70 -7.45 20.65
CA GLU A 86 -5.62 -6.39 21.10
C GLU A 86 -4.94 -5.02 21.31
N GLU A 87 -3.74 -4.99 21.90
CA GLU A 87 -2.99 -3.76 22.12
C GLU A 87 -2.61 -3.09 20.80
N LEU A 88 -2.12 -3.86 19.83
CA LEU A 88 -1.77 -3.36 18.49
C LEU A 88 -3.02 -2.93 17.73
N ALA A 89 -4.08 -3.73 17.77
CA ALA A 89 -5.35 -3.42 17.15
C ALA A 89 -5.93 -2.10 17.68
N GLY A 90 -5.91 -1.89 18.99
CA GLY A 90 -6.34 -0.64 19.63
C GLY A 90 -5.51 0.57 19.18
N ASN A 91 -4.19 0.44 19.15
CA ASN A 91 -3.28 1.51 18.69
C ASN A 91 -3.47 1.85 17.21
N CYS A 92 -3.88 0.88 16.40
CA CYS A 92 -4.12 1.04 14.95
C CYS A 92 -5.59 1.37 14.62
N ALA A 93 -6.45 1.56 15.61
CA ALA A 93 -7.89 1.81 15.45
C ALA A 93 -8.61 0.71 14.64
N ILE A 94 -8.28 -0.54 14.89
CA ILE A 94 -8.94 -1.71 14.32
C ILE A 94 -10.00 -2.19 15.30
N TRP A 95 -11.26 -1.99 14.93
CA TRP A 95 -12.42 -2.20 15.83
C TRP A 95 -13.24 -3.44 15.48
N ARG A 96 -12.86 -4.18 14.46
CA ARG A 96 -13.55 -5.39 14.01
C ARG A 96 -12.56 -6.40 13.42
N ASN A 97 -12.92 -7.66 13.42
CA ASN A 97 -12.18 -8.69 12.69
C ASN A 97 -12.43 -8.55 11.19
N PHE A 98 -11.37 -8.59 10.40
CA PHE A 98 -11.42 -8.57 8.93
C PHE A 98 -11.30 -9.96 8.32
N ALA A 99 -10.75 -10.90 9.07
CA ALA A 99 -10.59 -12.31 8.75
C ALA A 99 -10.53 -13.14 10.04
N ASP A 100 -10.72 -14.44 9.96
CA ASP A 100 -10.63 -15.32 11.12
C ASP A 100 -9.17 -15.50 11.58
N THR A 101 -8.21 -15.37 10.67
CA THR A 101 -6.78 -15.47 10.95
C THR A 101 -5.96 -14.48 10.11
N GLY A 102 -4.76 -14.12 10.57
CA GLY A 102 -3.81 -13.34 9.80
C GLY A 102 -3.36 -14.05 8.52
N GLU A 103 -3.32 -15.39 8.52
CA GLU A 103 -3.01 -16.18 7.33
C GLU A 103 -4.11 -16.04 6.25
N GLU A 104 -5.37 -16.14 6.64
CA GLU A 104 -6.50 -15.92 5.72
C GLU A 104 -6.46 -14.51 5.11
N LEU A 105 -6.21 -13.49 5.94
CA LEU A 105 -6.07 -12.10 5.49
C LEU A 105 -4.97 -11.97 4.41
N ALA A 106 -3.82 -12.59 4.65
CA ALA A 106 -2.69 -12.56 3.72
C ALA A 106 -3.00 -13.28 2.40
N ILE A 107 -3.61 -14.48 2.47
CA ILE A 107 -3.96 -15.29 1.31
C ILE A 107 -5.01 -14.60 0.44
N GLU A 108 -6.13 -14.18 1.02
CA GLU A 108 -7.21 -13.52 0.29
C GLU A 108 -6.77 -12.14 -0.24
N GLY A 109 -5.99 -11.38 0.54
CA GLY A 109 -5.40 -10.13 0.09
C GLY A 109 -4.49 -10.30 -1.12
N LEU A 110 -3.58 -11.28 -1.09
CA LEU A 110 -2.71 -11.58 -2.23
C LEU A 110 -3.49 -12.01 -3.46
N LYS A 111 -4.51 -12.84 -3.28
CA LYS A 111 -5.40 -13.31 -4.37
C LYS A 111 -6.13 -12.14 -5.03
N ASN A 112 -6.70 -11.23 -4.23
CA ASN A 112 -7.40 -10.05 -4.73
C ASN A 112 -6.45 -9.11 -5.51
N LEU A 113 -5.28 -8.83 -4.95
CA LEU A 113 -4.28 -7.96 -5.60
C LEU A 113 -3.80 -8.55 -6.92
N LYS A 114 -3.54 -9.87 -6.99
CA LYS A 114 -3.20 -10.55 -8.23
C LYS A 114 -4.32 -10.47 -9.26
N ALA A 115 -5.56 -10.72 -8.86
CA ALA A 115 -6.72 -10.62 -9.77
C ALA A 115 -6.89 -9.19 -10.34
N ILE A 116 -6.63 -8.15 -9.54
CA ILE A 116 -6.66 -6.76 -10.00
C ILE A 116 -5.53 -6.50 -11.00
N ALA A 117 -4.32 -6.97 -10.70
CA ALA A 117 -3.16 -6.81 -11.58
C ALA A 117 -3.35 -7.56 -12.92
N ASP A 118 -3.86 -8.78 -12.89
CA ASP A 118 -4.10 -9.61 -14.07
C ASP A 118 -5.22 -9.06 -14.99
N ALA A 119 -6.08 -8.19 -14.45
CA ALA A 119 -7.18 -7.55 -15.18
C ALA A 119 -6.80 -6.19 -15.81
N MET A 120 -5.53 -5.78 -15.71
CA MET A 120 -5.03 -4.56 -16.36
C MET A 120 -4.50 -4.85 -17.77
#